data_31d2bd6ee56eea51253666f7a2a81370
#
_entry.id   31d2bd6ee56eea51253666f7a2a81370
#
_cell.length_a   1.000
_cell.length_b   1.000
_cell.length_c   1.000
_cell.angle_alpha   90.00
_cell.angle_beta   90.00
_cell.angle_gamma   90.00
#
_symmetry.space_group_name_H-M   'P 1'
#
loop_
_entity.id
_entity.type
_entity.pdbx_description
1 polymer ?
#
loop_
_entity_poly.entity_id
_entity_poly.type
_entity_poly.pdbx_seq_one_letter_code
_entity_poly.pdbx_strand_id
1 'polypeptide(L)'
;MNIQSWTLYYDNFGPLPCQAPCTMYSVLYDHKKIPDPFYGTNERELQYLAEKDCTFESVFSAPPALLAREHIELTFHGLDTICHIYLNGTLLGKVKNMHREYVYEVKPLLTPGENTLRLEFKSPRRYFARQQHKHYLYMNDGDTLPGAAHLRKAMYQSGWDWGPTLPDMGIFRSVELNGWDVNRLDGVAVRQHHENGNVSVELDVTTKCRAGCEKRR
;
A
#
# COMPACT_ATOMS: atom_id res chain seq x y z
N MET A 1 3.62 4.13 16.02
CA MET A 1 2.33 4.87 15.89
C MET A 1 1.67 4.41 14.60
N ASN A 2 0.41 4.01 14.64
CA ASN A 2 -0.34 3.64 13.44
C ASN A 2 -1.16 4.85 12.94
N ILE A 3 -1.06 5.16 11.64
CA ILE A 3 -1.81 6.24 10.98
C ILE A 3 -3.09 5.64 10.41
N GLN A 4 -4.19 5.78 11.15
CA GLN A 4 -5.46 5.09 10.85
C GLN A 4 -6.49 5.99 10.16
N SER A 5 -6.55 7.28 10.54
CA SER A 5 -7.59 8.20 10.05
C SER A 5 -7.18 8.84 8.74
N TRP A 6 -8.02 8.70 7.74
CA TRP A 6 -7.80 9.19 6.38
C TRP A 6 -9.05 9.87 5.83
N THR A 7 -8.85 10.64 4.77
CA THR A 7 -9.92 11.21 3.97
C THR A 7 -9.66 10.85 2.51
N LEU A 8 -10.64 10.23 1.88
CA LEU A 8 -10.62 9.97 0.44
C LEU A 8 -11.17 11.20 -0.31
N TYR A 9 -10.41 11.64 -1.30
CA TYR A 9 -10.83 12.61 -2.31
C TYR A 9 -10.93 11.89 -3.65
N TYR A 10 -12.12 11.81 -4.18
CA TYR A 10 -12.38 11.12 -5.44
C TYR A 10 -13.51 11.80 -6.21
N ASP A 11 -13.17 12.32 -7.41
CA ASP A 11 -14.11 12.97 -8.32
C ASP A 11 -15.00 14.03 -7.62
N ASN A 12 -16.30 13.98 -7.87
CA ASN A 12 -17.30 14.91 -7.31
C ASN A 12 -17.96 14.39 -6.02
N PHE A 13 -17.43 13.30 -5.42
CA PHE A 13 -18.07 12.73 -4.22
C PHE A 13 -17.76 13.51 -2.93
N GLY A 14 -16.86 14.49 -2.99
CA GLY A 14 -16.43 15.29 -1.83
C GLY A 14 -15.43 14.54 -0.95
N PRO A 15 -15.00 15.16 0.16
CA PRO A 15 -14.14 14.50 1.14
C PRO A 15 -14.92 13.41 1.89
N LEU A 16 -14.40 12.19 1.89
CA LEU A 16 -15.02 11.03 2.54
C LEU A 16 -14.07 10.50 3.63
N PRO A 17 -14.38 10.73 4.93
CA PRO A 17 -13.55 10.21 6.03
C PRO A 17 -13.58 8.68 6.06
N CYS A 18 -12.42 8.07 6.32
CA CYS A 18 -12.27 6.63 6.37
C CYS A 18 -11.14 6.21 7.32
N GLN A 19 -11.02 4.92 7.57
CA GLN A 19 -9.95 4.35 8.38
C GLN A 19 -9.21 3.26 7.60
N ALA A 20 -7.88 3.29 7.66
CA ALA A 20 -7.07 2.23 7.08
C ALA A 20 -7.16 0.94 7.93
N PRO A 21 -7.19 -0.26 7.30
CA PRO A 21 -7.16 -0.51 5.86
C PRO A 21 -8.45 -0.06 5.14
N CYS A 22 -8.30 0.62 4.01
CA CYS A 22 -9.41 1.06 3.19
C CYS A 22 -9.01 1.18 1.71
N THR A 23 -9.98 1.07 0.84
CA THR A 23 -9.80 1.22 -0.61
C THR A 23 -10.87 2.14 -1.18
N MET A 24 -10.67 2.59 -2.41
CA MET A 24 -11.61 3.51 -3.06
C MET A 24 -13.03 2.93 -3.11
N TYR A 25 -13.18 1.68 -3.56
CA TYR A 25 -14.51 1.05 -3.63
C TYR A 25 -15.13 0.86 -2.24
N SER A 26 -14.36 0.41 -1.25
CA SER A 26 -14.88 0.22 0.11
C SER A 26 -15.38 1.53 0.72
N VAL A 27 -14.61 2.61 0.60
CA VAL A 27 -15.01 3.93 1.13
C VAL A 27 -16.22 4.48 0.41
N LEU A 28 -16.30 4.38 -0.93
CA LEU A 28 -17.46 4.82 -1.68
C LEU A 28 -18.73 4.03 -1.30
N TYR A 29 -18.59 2.74 -1.09
CA TYR A 29 -19.70 1.87 -0.66
C TYR A 29 -20.16 2.20 0.75
N ASP A 30 -19.24 2.33 1.71
CA ASP A 30 -19.57 2.66 3.11
C ASP A 30 -20.30 4.00 3.23
N HIS A 31 -19.92 4.96 2.39
CA HIS A 31 -20.58 6.27 2.29
C HIS A 31 -21.83 6.29 1.39
N LYS A 32 -22.29 5.12 0.92
CA LYS A 32 -23.48 5.00 0.05
C LYS A 32 -23.42 5.86 -1.22
N LYS A 33 -22.21 6.02 -1.76
CA LYS A 33 -21.97 6.75 -3.02
C LYS A 33 -22.13 5.84 -4.24
N ILE A 34 -22.04 4.53 -4.02
CA ILE A 34 -22.21 3.50 -5.04
C ILE A 34 -23.10 2.38 -4.49
N PRO A 35 -23.79 1.62 -5.35
CA PRO A 35 -24.48 0.41 -4.94
C PRO A 35 -23.47 -0.66 -4.52
N ASP A 36 -23.97 -1.76 -3.92
CA ASP A 36 -23.13 -2.91 -3.56
C ASP A 36 -22.41 -3.46 -4.79
N PRO A 37 -21.07 -3.39 -4.86
CA PRO A 37 -20.32 -3.87 -6.02
C PRO A 37 -20.48 -5.37 -6.29
N PHE A 38 -20.84 -6.14 -5.27
CA PHE A 38 -20.95 -7.60 -5.35
C PHE A 38 -22.39 -8.07 -5.66
N TYR A 39 -23.35 -7.16 -5.79
CA TYR A 39 -24.73 -7.51 -6.06
C TYR A 39 -25.04 -7.47 -7.57
N GLY A 40 -25.52 -8.59 -8.11
CA GLY A 40 -25.97 -8.70 -9.49
C GLY A 40 -24.88 -8.38 -10.52
N THR A 41 -25.11 -7.36 -11.34
CA THR A 41 -24.18 -6.90 -12.39
C THR A 41 -23.50 -5.58 -12.05
N ASN A 42 -23.65 -5.08 -10.82
CA ASN A 42 -23.14 -3.77 -10.41
C ASN A 42 -21.63 -3.61 -10.67
N GLU A 43 -20.85 -4.68 -10.56
CA GLU A 43 -19.41 -4.64 -10.85
C GLU A 43 -19.11 -4.07 -12.26
N ARG A 44 -19.94 -4.41 -13.25
CA ARG A 44 -19.74 -3.97 -14.64
C ARG A 44 -20.01 -2.46 -14.78
N GLU A 45 -21.06 -2.00 -14.09
CA GLU A 45 -21.45 -0.59 -14.09
C GLU A 45 -20.44 0.28 -13.33
N LEU A 46 -19.75 -0.29 -12.33
CA LEU A 46 -18.82 0.43 -11.46
C LEU A 46 -17.37 0.44 -11.96
N GLN A 47 -17.03 -0.27 -13.03
CA GLN A 47 -15.65 -0.33 -13.53
C GLN A 47 -15.08 1.04 -13.94
N TYR A 48 -15.90 2.00 -14.36
CA TYR A 48 -15.47 3.33 -14.73
C TYR A 48 -14.77 4.07 -13.57
N LEU A 49 -15.08 3.70 -12.33
CA LEU A 49 -14.44 4.30 -11.15
C LEU A 49 -12.91 4.07 -11.15
N ALA A 50 -12.44 2.93 -11.62
CA ALA A 50 -11.02 2.65 -11.71
C ALA A 50 -10.30 3.39 -12.85
N GLU A 51 -11.01 4.17 -13.65
CA GLU A 51 -10.43 5.00 -14.72
C GLU A 51 -9.94 6.36 -14.21
N LYS A 52 -10.32 6.76 -13.00
CA LYS A 52 -9.91 8.03 -12.40
C LYS A 52 -8.85 7.80 -11.32
N ASP A 53 -8.03 8.83 -11.09
CA ASP A 53 -7.12 8.87 -9.95
C ASP A 53 -7.89 9.18 -8.67
N CYS A 54 -7.36 8.75 -7.52
CA CYS A 54 -7.89 9.14 -6.22
C CYS A 54 -6.76 9.57 -5.27
N THR A 55 -7.11 10.32 -4.23
CA THR A 55 -6.16 10.77 -3.22
C THR A 55 -6.68 10.40 -1.84
N PHE A 56 -5.82 9.79 -1.04
CA PHE A 56 -6.04 9.63 0.39
C PHE A 56 -5.13 10.61 1.14
N GLU A 57 -5.69 11.33 2.09
CA GLU A 57 -4.94 12.28 2.91
C GLU A 57 -5.19 12.01 4.39
N SER A 58 -4.12 12.07 5.19
CA SER A 58 -4.16 11.96 6.64
C SER A 58 -3.45 13.15 7.25
N VAL A 59 -4.08 13.78 8.23
CA VAL A 59 -3.46 14.79 9.09
C VAL A 59 -3.24 14.14 10.45
N PHE A 60 -2.00 14.18 10.94
CA PHE A 60 -1.61 13.55 12.18
C PHE A 60 -0.55 14.36 12.93
N SER A 61 -0.47 14.16 14.24
CA SER A 61 0.60 14.69 15.08
C SER A 61 1.45 13.55 15.62
N ALA A 62 2.78 13.65 15.43
CA ALA A 62 3.71 12.67 15.97
C ALA A 62 3.96 12.98 17.47
N PRO A 63 3.88 11.97 18.37
CA PRO A 63 4.16 12.16 19.78
C PRO A 63 5.58 12.70 20.02
N PRO A 64 5.80 13.61 21.00
CA PRO A 64 7.13 14.13 21.30
C PRO A 64 8.18 13.05 21.57
N ALA A 65 7.80 11.97 22.25
CA ALA A 65 8.67 10.84 22.52
C ALA A 65 9.13 10.12 21.24
N LEU A 66 8.32 10.12 20.17
CA LEU A 66 8.68 9.58 18.87
C LEU A 66 9.62 10.55 18.14
N LEU A 67 9.30 11.86 18.15
CA LEU A 67 10.11 12.90 17.51
C LEU A 67 11.53 13.01 18.12
N ALA A 68 11.69 12.61 19.39
CA ALA A 68 12.97 12.57 20.07
C ALA A 68 13.91 11.45 19.59
N ARG A 69 13.39 10.44 18.89
CA ARG A 69 14.20 9.31 18.38
C ARG A 69 15.22 9.76 17.33
N GLU A 70 16.35 9.05 17.24
CA GLU A 70 17.40 9.35 16.24
C GLU A 70 16.93 9.07 14.81
N HIS A 71 16.20 7.98 14.61
CA HIS A 71 15.64 7.56 13.35
C HIS A 71 14.13 7.45 13.45
N ILE A 72 13.41 7.91 12.43
CA ILE A 72 11.96 7.78 12.33
C ILE A 72 11.62 7.31 10.93
N GLU A 73 11.04 6.12 10.84
CA GLU A 73 10.67 5.49 9.59
C GLU A 73 9.15 5.47 9.42
N LEU A 74 8.70 5.87 8.24
CA LEU A 74 7.34 5.71 7.76
C LEU A 74 7.26 4.46 6.91
N THR A 75 6.50 3.48 7.37
CA THR A 75 6.35 2.17 6.72
C THR A 75 4.93 2.01 6.17
N PHE A 76 4.84 1.68 4.89
CA PHE A 76 3.62 1.29 4.21
C PHE A 76 3.65 -0.21 3.98
N HIS A 77 2.84 -0.97 4.71
CA HIS A 77 2.80 -2.43 4.59
C HIS A 77 2.03 -2.91 3.35
N GLY A 78 1.22 -2.03 2.75
CA GLY A 78 0.51 -2.36 1.52
C GLY A 78 -0.20 -1.18 0.89
N LEU A 79 0.24 -0.81 -0.31
CA LEU A 79 -0.39 0.19 -1.16
C LEU A 79 -0.81 -0.46 -2.48
N ASP A 80 -2.07 -0.33 -2.84
CA ASP A 80 -2.63 -0.88 -4.07
C ASP A 80 -3.01 0.22 -5.04
N THR A 81 -2.22 0.48 -6.05
CA THR A 81 -0.94 -0.11 -6.46
C THR A 81 0.04 0.99 -6.91
N ILE A 82 -0.39 1.87 -7.84
CA ILE A 82 0.43 2.95 -8.37
C ILE A 82 0.18 4.18 -7.52
N CYS A 83 1.14 4.55 -6.69
CA CYS A 83 0.96 5.63 -5.73
C CYS A 83 2.15 6.58 -5.72
N HIS A 84 1.88 7.88 -5.65
CA HIS A 84 2.84 8.91 -5.32
C HIS A 84 2.62 9.31 -3.86
N ILE A 85 3.68 9.27 -3.07
CA ILE A 85 3.65 9.43 -1.61
C ILE A 85 4.27 10.77 -1.25
N TYR A 86 3.53 11.63 -0.54
CA TYR A 86 4.01 12.95 -0.11
C TYR A 86 3.84 13.09 1.40
N LEU A 87 4.87 13.60 2.07
CA LEU A 87 4.83 14.02 3.47
C LEU A 87 5.14 15.52 3.54
N ASN A 88 4.24 16.29 4.12
CA ASN A 88 4.36 17.75 4.24
C ASN A 88 4.71 18.44 2.90
N GLY A 89 4.08 17.97 1.81
CA GLY A 89 4.31 18.48 0.46
C GLY A 89 5.55 17.89 -0.24
N THR A 90 6.45 17.22 0.47
CA THR A 90 7.66 16.63 -0.09
C THR A 90 7.37 15.23 -0.66
N LEU A 91 7.73 14.98 -1.92
CA LEU A 91 7.60 13.67 -2.56
C LEU A 91 8.61 12.69 -1.96
N LEU A 92 8.14 11.66 -1.26
CA LEU A 92 8.97 10.57 -0.73
C LEU A 92 9.30 9.53 -1.80
N GLY A 93 8.34 9.20 -2.65
CA GLY A 93 8.54 8.19 -3.68
C GLY A 93 7.33 7.96 -4.56
N LYS A 94 7.58 7.19 -5.63
CA LYS A 94 6.56 6.69 -6.57
C LYS A 94 6.65 5.17 -6.59
N VAL A 95 5.57 4.52 -6.25
CA VAL A 95 5.48 3.06 -6.09
C VAL A 95 4.49 2.46 -7.08
N LYS A 96 4.66 1.17 -7.41
CA LYS A 96 3.80 0.45 -8.38
C LYS A 96 3.77 -1.07 -8.17
N ASN A 97 3.91 -1.51 -6.93
CA ASN A 97 3.88 -2.95 -6.60
C ASN A 97 3.18 -3.14 -5.26
N MET A 98 2.00 -3.76 -5.26
CA MET A 98 1.23 -3.96 -4.03
C MET A 98 1.80 -5.05 -3.11
N HIS A 99 2.69 -5.90 -3.62
CA HIS A 99 3.28 -7.02 -2.86
C HIS A 99 4.59 -6.64 -2.14
N ARG A 100 4.87 -5.34 -2.01
CA ARG A 100 6.06 -4.83 -1.32
C ARG A 100 5.67 -3.87 -0.20
N GLU A 101 6.45 -3.91 0.85
CA GLU A 101 6.49 -2.84 1.84
C GLU A 101 7.39 -1.70 1.34
N TYR A 102 7.05 -0.48 1.72
CA TYR A 102 7.81 0.72 1.41
C TYR A 102 8.15 1.45 2.69
N VAL A 103 9.44 1.67 2.91
CA VAL A 103 9.97 2.29 4.14
C VAL A 103 10.76 3.54 3.76
N TYR A 104 10.48 4.65 4.43
CA TYR A 104 11.13 5.93 4.22
C TYR A 104 11.62 6.50 5.55
N GLU A 105 12.90 6.92 5.62
CA GLU A 105 13.39 7.74 6.72
C GLU A 105 12.77 9.14 6.60
N VAL A 106 12.00 9.56 7.59
CA VAL A 106 11.18 10.79 7.50
C VAL A 106 11.45 11.80 8.59
N LYS A 107 12.36 11.51 9.53
CA LYS A 107 12.66 12.42 10.63
C LYS A 107 12.89 13.88 10.20
N PRO A 108 13.68 14.17 9.14
CA PRO A 108 13.94 15.54 8.72
C PRO A 108 12.72 16.29 8.17
N LEU A 109 11.66 15.56 7.84
CA LEU A 109 10.44 16.10 7.22
C LEU A 109 9.30 16.28 8.21
N LEU A 110 9.41 15.70 9.41
CA LEU A 110 8.37 15.79 10.43
C LEU A 110 8.45 17.10 11.20
N THR A 111 7.28 17.63 11.53
CA THR A 111 7.12 18.82 12.39
C THR A 111 6.57 18.42 13.76
N PRO A 112 6.83 19.22 14.83
CA PRO A 112 6.25 18.98 16.16
C PRO A 112 4.72 19.13 16.21
N GLY A 113 4.11 19.75 15.20
CA GLY A 113 2.67 19.94 15.12
C GLY A 113 2.01 18.97 14.17
N GLU A 114 1.08 19.50 13.40
CA GLU A 114 0.38 18.75 12.37
C GLU A 114 1.31 18.40 11.21
N ASN A 115 1.19 17.16 10.74
CA ASN A 115 1.85 16.63 9.57
C ASN A 115 0.79 16.12 8.61
N THR A 116 0.97 16.37 7.32
CA THR A 116 0.07 15.91 6.26
C THR A 116 0.73 14.81 5.45
N LEU A 117 0.12 13.64 5.41
CA LEU A 117 0.52 12.53 4.57
C LEU A 117 -0.50 12.37 3.45
N ARG A 118 -0.05 12.52 2.20
CA ARG A 118 -0.90 12.45 1.01
C ARG A 118 -0.44 11.35 0.07
N LEU A 119 -1.38 10.49 -0.31
CA LEU A 119 -1.19 9.36 -1.20
C LEU A 119 -2.03 9.55 -2.46
N GLU A 120 -1.38 9.82 -3.58
CA GLU A 120 -2.03 9.98 -4.88
C GLU A 120 -1.99 8.67 -5.64
N PHE A 121 -3.11 7.95 -5.67
CA PHE A 121 -3.25 6.74 -6.45
C PHE A 121 -3.61 7.05 -7.90
N LYS A 122 -2.91 6.40 -8.82
CA LYS A 122 -3.12 6.54 -10.27
C LYS A 122 -3.95 5.38 -10.79
N SER A 123 -4.88 5.69 -11.70
CA SER A 123 -5.78 4.73 -12.32
C SER A 123 -5.06 3.47 -12.82
N PRO A 124 -5.40 2.28 -12.32
CA PRO A 124 -4.87 1.03 -12.84
C PRO A 124 -5.36 0.77 -14.27
N ARG A 125 -6.61 1.07 -14.59
CA ARG A 125 -7.18 0.84 -15.93
C ARG A 125 -6.50 1.66 -17.00
N ARG A 126 -6.24 2.94 -16.76
CA ARG A 126 -5.46 3.77 -17.70
C ARG A 126 -4.02 3.28 -17.86
N TYR A 127 -3.43 2.77 -16.77
CA TYR A 127 -2.12 2.15 -16.84
C TYR A 127 -2.14 0.87 -17.68
N PHE A 128 -3.09 -0.03 -17.46
CA PHE A 128 -3.27 -1.26 -18.22
C PHE A 128 -3.40 -0.97 -19.72
N ALA A 129 -4.33 -0.12 -20.11
CA ALA A 129 -4.56 0.25 -21.50
C ALA A 129 -3.31 0.79 -22.18
N ARG A 130 -2.59 1.70 -21.50
CA ARG A 130 -1.36 2.29 -22.02
C ARG A 130 -0.23 1.27 -22.18
N GLN A 131 -0.05 0.36 -21.23
CA GLN A 131 1.00 -0.65 -21.32
C GLN A 131 0.67 -1.71 -22.35
N GLN A 132 -0.57 -2.15 -22.41
CA GLN A 132 -1.04 -3.13 -23.39
C GLN A 132 -0.91 -2.62 -24.82
N HIS A 133 -1.14 -1.32 -25.04
CA HIS A 133 -0.91 -0.69 -26.34
C HIS A 133 0.58 -0.67 -26.74
N LYS A 134 1.49 -0.47 -25.76
CA LYS A 134 2.94 -0.42 -26.01
C LYS A 134 3.55 -1.80 -26.24
N HIS A 135 3.13 -2.76 -25.45
CA HIS A 135 3.63 -4.13 -25.42
C HIS A 135 2.45 -5.06 -25.20
N TYR A 136 1.96 -5.63 -26.29
CA TYR A 136 0.84 -6.56 -26.20
C TYR A 136 1.25 -7.80 -25.41
N LEU A 137 0.51 -8.11 -24.34
CA LEU A 137 0.58 -9.38 -23.63
C LEU A 137 -0.71 -10.13 -23.90
N TYR A 138 -0.55 -11.38 -24.32
CA TYR A 138 -1.68 -12.29 -24.43
C TYR A 138 -2.25 -12.54 -23.04
N MET A 139 -3.54 -12.33 -22.89
CA MET A 139 -4.27 -12.62 -21.67
C MET A 139 -5.06 -13.90 -21.86
N ASN A 140 -5.00 -14.77 -20.88
CA ASN A 140 -5.74 -16.00 -20.89
C ASN A 140 -7.17 -15.67 -20.49
N ASP A 141 -8.09 -15.84 -21.43
CA ASP A 141 -9.53 -15.72 -21.23
C ASP A 141 -10.16 -14.30 -21.21
N GLY A 142 -11.40 -14.23 -21.72
CA GLY A 142 -12.12 -12.99 -21.97
C GLY A 142 -12.59 -12.21 -20.75
N ASP A 143 -12.48 -12.76 -19.54
CA ASP A 143 -12.96 -12.11 -18.31
C ASP A 143 -11.90 -11.29 -17.59
N THR A 144 -10.64 -11.41 -17.99
CA THR A 144 -9.56 -10.65 -17.36
C THR A 144 -9.36 -9.30 -18.04
N LEU A 145 -9.17 -8.22 -17.27
CA LEU A 145 -8.92 -6.90 -17.84
C LEU A 145 -7.65 -6.90 -18.69
N PRO A 146 -7.72 -6.53 -19.97
CA PRO A 146 -6.56 -6.46 -20.83
C PRO A 146 -5.47 -5.55 -20.27
N GLY A 147 -4.24 -6.06 -20.21
CA GLY A 147 -3.09 -5.34 -19.69
C GLY A 147 -2.89 -5.42 -18.17
N ALA A 148 -3.74 -6.10 -17.42
CA ALA A 148 -3.56 -6.26 -15.97
C ALA A 148 -2.22 -6.91 -15.60
N ALA A 149 -1.71 -7.82 -16.42
CA ALA A 149 -0.42 -8.49 -16.23
C ALA A 149 0.80 -7.55 -16.28
N HIS A 150 0.66 -6.32 -16.76
CA HIS A 150 1.72 -5.30 -16.74
C HIS A 150 1.95 -4.68 -15.37
N LEU A 151 1.07 -4.90 -14.39
CA LEU A 151 1.16 -4.31 -13.07
C LEU A 151 1.32 -5.40 -12.00
N ARG A 152 2.17 -5.16 -11.02
CA ARG A 152 2.30 -6.00 -9.82
C ARG A 152 1.13 -5.74 -8.86
N LYS A 153 -0.05 -6.14 -9.30
CA LYS A 153 -1.34 -6.04 -8.63
C LYS A 153 -1.95 -7.44 -8.55
N ALA A 154 -2.73 -7.70 -7.51
CA ALA A 154 -3.40 -8.99 -7.35
C ALA A 154 -4.35 -9.24 -8.52
N MET A 155 -4.16 -10.36 -9.20
CA MET A 155 -4.91 -10.69 -10.42
C MET A 155 -6.40 -10.92 -10.16
N TYR A 156 -6.78 -11.37 -8.95
CA TYR A 156 -8.19 -11.58 -8.58
C TYR A 156 -9.04 -10.30 -8.68
N GLN A 157 -8.43 -9.10 -8.70
CA GLN A 157 -9.15 -7.83 -8.88
C GLN A 157 -9.47 -7.52 -10.35
N SER A 158 -8.94 -8.31 -11.26
CA SER A 158 -9.09 -8.11 -12.71
C SER A 158 -10.11 -9.04 -13.36
N GLY A 159 -10.90 -9.74 -12.56
CA GLY A 159 -11.84 -10.75 -13.00
C GLY A 159 -11.28 -12.16 -12.92
N TRP A 160 -11.95 -13.07 -13.47
CA TRP A 160 -11.88 -14.53 -13.55
C TRP A 160 -13.19 -15.15 -13.08
N ASP A 161 -13.29 -16.50 -13.06
CA ASP A 161 -14.46 -17.25 -12.58
C ASP A 161 -14.62 -17.25 -11.03
N TRP A 162 -13.62 -16.76 -10.30
CA TRP A 162 -13.63 -16.72 -8.81
C TRP A 162 -13.98 -15.36 -8.20
N GLY A 163 -14.08 -14.31 -8.98
CA GLY A 163 -14.33 -13.00 -8.39
C GLY A 163 -14.65 -11.90 -9.38
N PRO A 164 -15.16 -10.78 -8.85
CA PRO A 164 -15.56 -9.64 -9.66
C PRO A 164 -14.38 -8.91 -10.29
N THR A 165 -14.67 -8.17 -11.34
CA THR A 165 -13.73 -7.26 -11.98
C THR A 165 -13.81 -5.88 -11.32
N LEU A 166 -13.07 -5.69 -10.23
CA LEU A 166 -12.99 -4.45 -9.47
C LEU A 166 -11.53 -4.08 -9.23
N PRO A 167 -10.85 -3.43 -10.20
CA PRO A 167 -9.45 -3.02 -10.05
C PRO A 167 -9.32 -1.84 -9.12
N ASP A 168 -9.26 -2.11 -7.83
CA ASP A 168 -9.31 -1.15 -6.74
C ASP A 168 -8.00 -0.37 -6.54
N MET A 169 -8.06 0.65 -5.69
CA MET A 169 -6.93 1.49 -5.29
C MET A 169 -7.06 1.86 -3.82
N GLY A 170 -5.95 1.79 -3.07
CA GLY A 170 -6.00 2.24 -1.68
C GLY A 170 -4.92 1.68 -0.77
N ILE A 171 -5.18 1.83 0.52
CA ILE A 171 -4.32 1.44 1.63
C ILE A 171 -4.85 0.11 2.16
N PHE A 172 -4.39 -1.01 1.62
CA PHE A 172 -4.98 -2.31 1.98
C PHE A 172 -4.32 -2.98 3.19
N ARG A 173 -3.28 -2.34 3.77
CA ARG A 173 -2.63 -2.73 5.03
C ARG A 173 -2.29 -1.48 5.85
N SER A 174 -1.69 -1.67 7.02
CA SER A 174 -1.33 -0.57 7.92
C SER A 174 -0.29 0.39 7.35
N VAL A 175 -0.34 1.62 7.87
CA VAL A 175 0.68 2.65 7.67
C VAL A 175 1.21 3.03 9.05
N GLU A 176 2.52 2.90 9.26
CA GLU A 176 3.13 3.02 10.57
C GLU A 176 4.28 4.01 10.58
N LEU A 177 4.35 4.79 11.66
CA LEU A 177 5.47 5.65 11.97
C LEU A 177 6.18 5.09 13.21
N ASN A 178 7.41 4.62 13.02
CA ASN A 178 8.21 3.95 14.05
C ASN A 178 9.55 4.66 14.24
N GLY A 179 9.97 4.83 15.50
CA GLY A 179 11.24 5.47 15.84
C GLY A 179 12.16 4.52 16.61
N TRP A 180 13.46 4.62 16.35
CA TRP A 180 14.50 3.88 17.03
C TRP A 180 15.80 4.69 17.12
N ASP A 181 16.72 4.30 18.03
CA ASP A 181 17.92 5.10 18.29
C ASP A 181 19.21 4.42 17.83
N VAL A 182 19.55 3.27 18.42
CA VAL A 182 20.86 2.63 18.19
C VAL A 182 20.75 1.48 17.19
N ASN A 183 19.93 0.49 17.51
CA ASN A 183 19.73 -0.71 16.71
C ASN A 183 18.27 -1.13 16.73
N ARG A 184 17.83 -1.77 15.66
CA ARG A 184 16.57 -2.52 15.64
C ARG A 184 16.77 -3.90 15.04
N LEU A 185 15.96 -4.85 15.46
CA LEU A 185 15.83 -6.13 14.80
C LEU A 185 15.11 -5.91 13.46
N ASP A 186 15.74 -6.33 12.36
CA ASP A 186 15.20 -6.16 11.01
C ASP A 186 14.61 -7.45 10.45
N GLY A 187 15.16 -8.60 10.87
CA GLY A 187 14.64 -9.91 10.51
C GLY A 187 15.32 -11.05 11.22
N VAL A 188 14.62 -12.18 11.29
CA VAL A 188 15.14 -13.44 11.78
C VAL A 188 14.75 -14.53 10.78
N ALA A 189 15.73 -15.18 10.15
CA ALA A 189 15.49 -16.38 9.38
C ALA A 189 15.82 -17.62 10.24
N VAL A 190 14.88 -18.55 10.26
CA VAL A 190 14.98 -19.78 11.07
C VAL A 190 15.20 -20.96 10.13
N ARG A 191 16.26 -21.74 10.34
CA ARG A 191 16.50 -23.00 9.65
C ARG A 191 16.50 -24.14 10.66
N GLN A 192 15.80 -25.20 10.33
CA GLN A 192 15.76 -26.41 11.13
C GLN A 192 16.57 -27.50 10.42
N HIS A 193 17.42 -28.21 11.20
CA HIS A 193 18.18 -29.34 10.75
C HIS A 193 17.72 -30.57 11.54
N HIS A 194 17.21 -31.58 10.83
CA HIS A 194 16.70 -32.82 11.42
C HIS A 194 17.64 -33.97 11.08
N GLU A 195 18.35 -34.49 12.08
CA GLU A 195 19.31 -35.60 11.89
C GLU A 195 19.15 -36.63 13.03
N ASN A 196 18.99 -37.91 12.66
CA ASN A 196 18.95 -39.04 13.60
C ASN A 196 18.02 -38.85 14.83
N GLY A 197 16.84 -38.25 14.62
CA GLY A 197 15.87 -37.98 15.68
C GLY A 197 16.18 -36.72 16.51
N ASN A 198 17.27 -36.03 16.27
CA ASN A 198 17.62 -34.76 16.89
C ASN A 198 17.22 -33.60 15.97
N VAL A 199 16.86 -32.46 16.59
CA VAL A 199 16.56 -31.22 15.87
C VAL A 199 17.48 -30.13 16.40
N SER A 200 18.22 -29.48 15.48
CA SER A 200 18.93 -28.25 15.78
C SER A 200 18.32 -27.07 15.02
N VAL A 201 18.40 -25.89 15.59
CA VAL A 201 17.83 -24.66 15.00
C VAL A 201 18.95 -23.64 14.81
N GLU A 202 19.11 -23.18 13.58
CA GLU A 202 20.01 -22.08 13.22
C GLU A 202 19.19 -20.80 13.05
N LEU A 203 19.63 -19.72 13.66
CA LEU A 203 18.99 -18.40 13.58
C LEU A 203 19.92 -17.41 12.87
N ASP A 204 19.53 -16.93 11.68
CA ASP A 204 20.18 -15.79 11.05
C ASP A 204 19.45 -14.51 11.48
N VAL A 205 20.09 -13.72 12.31
CA VAL A 205 19.53 -12.46 12.83
C VAL A 205 20.10 -11.28 12.05
N THR A 206 19.21 -10.50 11.43
CA THR A 206 19.56 -9.25 10.75
C THR A 206 19.17 -8.06 11.63
N THR A 207 20.11 -7.18 11.88
CA THR A 207 19.87 -5.92 12.60
C THR A 207 20.15 -4.72 11.71
N LYS A 208 19.38 -3.66 11.85
CA LYS A 208 19.66 -2.36 11.28
C LYS A 208 20.29 -1.47 12.36
N CYS A 209 21.49 -0.96 12.10
CA CYS A 209 22.21 -0.11 13.02
C CYS A 209 22.61 1.22 12.35
N ARG A 210 23.07 2.17 13.16
CA ARG A 210 23.46 3.51 12.72
C ARG A 210 24.52 3.53 11.59
N ALA A 211 25.35 2.51 11.48
CA ALA A 211 26.44 2.40 10.50
C ALA A 211 26.13 1.53 9.28
N GLY A 212 24.89 1.04 9.16
CA GLY A 212 24.49 0.09 8.09
C GLY A 212 23.86 -1.20 8.64
N CYS A 213 23.64 -2.19 7.79
CA CYS A 213 23.13 -3.50 8.21
C CYS A 213 24.29 -4.47 8.50
N GLU A 214 24.43 -4.94 9.73
CA GLU A 214 25.30 -6.07 10.06
C GLU A 214 24.48 -7.37 10.13
N LYS A 215 24.94 -8.39 9.43
CA LYS A 215 24.46 -9.77 9.62
C LYS A 215 25.36 -10.45 10.64
N ARG A 216 24.77 -10.94 11.73
CA ARG A 216 25.44 -11.86 12.65
C ARG A 216 24.78 -13.23 12.53
N ARG A 217 25.62 -14.24 12.34
CA ARG A 217 25.23 -15.66 12.41
C ARG A 217 25.36 -16.18 13.82
#